data_f0e03b48ad16cb66ef5c98c72b3267c0
#
_entry.id   f0e03b48ad16cb66ef5c98c72b3267c0
#
_cell.length_a   1.000
_cell.length_b   1.000
_cell.length_c   1.000
_cell.angle_alpha   90.00
_cell.angle_beta   90.00
_cell.angle_gamma   90.00
#
_symmetry.space_group_name_H-M   'P 1'
#
loop_
_entity.id
_entity.type
_entity.pdbx_description
1 polymer ?
#
loop_
_entity_poly.entity_id
_entity_poly.type
_entity_poly.pdbx_seq_one_letter_code
_entity_poly.pdbx_strand_id
1 'polypeptide(L)'
;MSDLTARARTSHRIRLRRTGLVPAVVAASMFAALVTGCDSSSDSKTTSSAPPSGQLPDAAQIVQESARTTQTLQAVHLNLKVDNLTTLPVESVSADVTNQPQGAGQAIGEAKVRTKPEADFIQAKFLVVDKEMYAQTGSSSAYAKIGPAEQIYDPGVILDKDKGLANLIAQVQNPKVEGREKVDGTDTVKVTGTIDSTVIDPIVPKSGDPAGTFPITLWIADVAPPSGGASALPSTAASPGNGPNLVQAVVKRDPGTIKVTLSAWGKPVKVTAPPK
;
A
#
# COMPACT_ATOMS: atom_id res chain seq x y z
N MET A 1 21.71 -2.67 -61.35
CA MET A 1 20.49 -2.18 -61.97
C MET A 1 19.68 -1.60 -60.85
N SER A 2 19.91 -0.32 -60.49
CA SER A 2 19.16 0.85 -60.98
C SER A 2 17.67 0.71 -60.62
N ASP A 3 17.02 1.53 -59.82
CA ASP A 3 16.95 2.98 -59.91
C ASP A 3 16.44 3.64 -58.61
N LEU A 4 16.98 4.81 -58.37
CA LEU A 4 16.53 5.89 -57.53
C LEU A 4 15.23 6.53 -58.04
N THR A 5 14.35 6.97 -57.16
CA THR A 5 13.64 8.24 -57.37
C THR A 5 13.29 8.92 -56.05
N ALA A 6 13.80 10.14 -55.95
CA ALA A 6 13.52 11.16 -54.92
C ALA A 6 12.35 12.06 -55.37
N ARG A 7 11.79 12.79 -54.42
CA ARG A 7 11.11 14.13 -54.44
C ARG A 7 9.86 14.10 -53.55
N ALA A 8 9.44 15.14 -52.86
CA ALA A 8 9.83 16.55 -52.78
C ALA A 8 9.27 17.17 -51.50
N ARG A 9 9.94 18.21 -51.04
CA ARG A 9 9.54 19.15 -49.96
C ARG A 9 8.33 19.97 -50.37
N THR A 10 7.43 20.28 -49.44
CA THR A 10 6.61 21.47 -49.54
C THR A 10 6.48 22.12 -48.16
N SER A 11 7.13 23.25 -48.02
CA SER A 11 7.04 24.21 -46.91
C SER A 11 5.86 25.16 -47.18
N HIS A 12 4.98 25.36 -46.21
CA HIS A 12 4.07 26.49 -46.22
C HIS A 12 4.24 27.34 -44.99
N ARG A 13 4.87 28.52 -45.20
CA ARG A 13 4.83 29.67 -44.30
C ARG A 13 3.58 30.51 -44.65
N ILE A 14 2.77 30.86 -43.66
CA ILE A 14 1.86 32.02 -43.72
C ILE A 14 1.80 32.62 -42.34
N ARG A 15 2.48 33.68 -42.14
CA ARG A 15 2.16 35.15 -42.02
C ARG A 15 1.33 35.52 -40.78
N LEU A 16 2.02 36.34 -39.98
CA LEU A 16 1.49 37.23 -38.96
C LEU A 16 0.37 38.15 -39.45
N ARG A 17 -0.62 38.40 -38.62
CA ARG A 17 -1.30 39.69 -38.56
C ARG A 17 -1.48 40.12 -37.09
N ARG A 18 -0.87 41.28 -36.83
CA ARG A 18 -1.08 42.17 -35.66
C ARG A 18 -2.36 42.97 -35.89
N THR A 19 -3.01 43.34 -34.81
CA THR A 19 -3.78 44.55 -34.44
C THR A 19 -4.88 44.12 -33.47
N GLY A 20 -5.19 44.76 -32.37
CA GLY A 20 -4.99 46.10 -31.91
C GLY A 20 -5.33 46.23 -30.42
N LEU A 21 -4.75 47.19 -29.82
CA LEU A 21 -5.04 47.75 -28.50
C LEU A 21 -6.41 48.40 -28.42
N VAL A 22 -7.09 48.36 -27.27
CA VAL A 22 -7.75 49.50 -26.61
C VAL A 22 -8.01 49.20 -25.13
N PRO A 23 -7.78 50.10 -24.18
CA PRO A 23 -8.00 49.97 -22.75
C PRO A 23 -9.28 50.72 -22.29
N ALA A 24 -9.87 50.35 -21.18
CA ALA A 24 -10.68 51.22 -20.30
C ALA A 24 -11.06 50.43 -19.05
N VAL A 25 -10.60 50.77 -17.90
CA VAL A 25 -11.02 51.77 -16.91
C VAL A 25 -12.05 51.25 -15.88
N VAL A 26 -11.55 51.09 -14.63
CA VAL A 26 -12.06 51.50 -13.32
C VAL A 26 -13.46 51.02 -12.87
N ALA A 27 -13.49 50.32 -11.74
CA ALA A 27 -14.27 50.76 -10.57
C ALA A 27 -13.91 49.97 -9.31
N ALA A 28 -13.46 50.70 -8.33
CA ALA A 28 -13.27 50.29 -6.94
C ALA A 28 -14.65 50.21 -6.23
N SER A 29 -14.82 49.22 -5.36
CA SER A 29 -15.80 49.37 -4.26
C SER A 29 -15.28 48.54 -3.06
N MET A 30 -14.80 49.29 -2.07
CA MET A 30 -14.59 48.86 -0.69
C MET A 30 -15.97 48.54 -0.04
N PHE A 31 -16.04 47.42 0.62
CA PHE A 31 -16.98 47.28 1.75
C PHE A 31 -16.22 46.61 2.90
N ALA A 32 -15.87 47.45 3.87
CA ALA A 32 -15.50 47.03 5.20
C ALA A 32 -16.79 46.80 6.00
N ALA A 33 -16.93 45.64 6.60
CA ALA A 33 -17.87 45.42 7.69
C ALA A 33 -17.16 44.65 8.82
N LEU A 34 -16.72 45.42 9.80
CA LEU A 34 -16.39 44.95 11.14
C LEU A 34 -17.69 44.58 11.87
N VAL A 35 -17.79 43.35 12.32
CA VAL A 35 -18.72 42.98 13.39
C VAL A 35 -17.93 42.22 14.45
N THR A 36 -17.65 42.93 15.52
CA THR A 36 -17.30 42.41 16.83
C THR A 36 -18.53 41.81 17.49
N GLY A 37 -18.45 40.57 17.86
CA GLY A 37 -19.44 39.88 18.68
C GLY A 37 -18.77 38.81 19.53
N CYS A 38 -18.36 39.18 20.75
CA CYS A 38 -18.09 38.20 21.81
C CYS A 38 -19.46 37.68 22.31
N ASP A 39 -19.62 36.38 22.29
CA ASP A 39 -20.55 35.75 23.22
C ASP A 39 -19.98 34.39 23.67
N SER A 40 -19.91 34.27 24.97
CA SER A 40 -19.40 33.12 25.70
C SER A 40 -20.53 32.13 25.89
N SER A 41 -20.48 30.99 25.27
CA SER A 41 -21.25 29.82 25.69
C SER A 41 -20.44 28.54 25.39
N SER A 42 -20.11 27.88 26.44
CA SER A 42 -19.50 26.55 26.49
C SER A 42 -20.44 25.51 25.89
N ASP A 43 -20.16 25.09 24.69
CA ASP A 43 -20.71 23.86 24.15
C ASP A 43 -19.59 22.97 23.62
N SER A 44 -19.46 21.83 24.24
CA SER A 44 -18.55 20.76 23.85
C SER A 44 -18.91 20.23 22.45
N LYS A 45 -18.42 20.89 21.41
CA LYS A 45 -18.48 20.35 20.06
C LYS A 45 -17.40 19.31 19.87
N THR A 46 -17.83 18.07 19.84
CA THR A 46 -17.11 16.97 19.21
C THR A 46 -16.60 17.45 17.85
N THR A 47 -15.31 17.71 17.75
CA THR A 47 -14.66 18.12 16.51
C THR A 47 -14.62 16.91 15.59
N SER A 48 -15.67 16.75 14.78
CA SER A 48 -15.60 15.93 13.59
C SER A 48 -14.61 16.62 12.65
N SER A 49 -13.38 16.13 12.59
CA SER A 49 -12.38 16.60 11.65
C SER A 49 -12.89 16.30 10.25
N ALA A 50 -13.32 17.35 9.53
CA ALA A 50 -13.60 17.23 8.11
C ALA A 50 -12.33 16.71 7.40
N PRO A 51 -12.46 15.80 6.43
CA PRO A 51 -11.29 15.33 5.67
C PRO A 51 -10.61 16.52 4.98
N PRO A 52 -9.29 16.51 4.83
CA PRO A 52 -8.54 17.60 4.21
C PRO A 52 -9.12 17.89 2.82
N SER A 53 -9.65 19.08 2.60
CA SER A 53 -10.27 19.54 1.36
C SER A 53 -9.24 20.02 0.34
N GLY A 54 -8.14 19.27 0.14
CA GLY A 54 -7.14 19.52 -0.88
C GLY A 54 -7.42 18.75 -2.17
N GLN A 55 -6.78 19.18 -3.27
CA GLN A 55 -6.80 18.43 -4.53
C GLN A 55 -6.34 17.00 -4.30
N LEU A 56 -6.99 16.03 -4.94
CA LEU A 56 -6.56 14.63 -4.90
C LEU A 56 -5.19 14.49 -5.58
N PRO A 57 -4.29 13.63 -5.05
CA PRO A 57 -3.00 13.39 -5.68
C PRO A 57 -3.17 12.66 -7.02
N ASP A 58 -2.14 12.72 -7.87
CA ASP A 58 -2.07 11.87 -9.04
C ASP A 58 -1.95 10.39 -8.63
N ALA A 59 -2.74 9.53 -9.29
CA ALA A 59 -2.84 8.13 -8.90
C ALA A 59 -1.53 7.35 -9.13
N ALA A 60 -0.87 7.57 -10.26
CA ALA A 60 0.39 6.89 -10.56
C ALA A 60 1.49 7.37 -9.62
N GLN A 61 1.51 8.66 -9.31
CA GLN A 61 2.49 9.25 -8.43
C GLN A 61 2.37 8.69 -7.01
N ILE A 62 1.18 8.70 -6.39
CA ILE A 62 1.02 8.22 -5.01
C ILE A 62 1.31 6.72 -4.88
N VAL A 63 0.97 5.91 -5.89
CA VAL A 63 1.30 4.49 -5.94
C VAL A 63 2.81 4.29 -5.98
N GLN A 64 3.52 5.01 -6.85
CA GLN A 64 4.99 4.91 -6.95
C GLN A 64 5.70 5.40 -5.67
N GLU A 65 5.19 6.43 -5.03
CA GLU A 65 5.75 6.92 -3.76
C GLU A 65 5.51 5.92 -2.63
N SER A 66 4.32 5.31 -2.57
CA SER A 66 4.01 4.26 -1.61
C SER A 66 4.91 3.02 -1.81
N ALA A 67 5.16 2.63 -3.06
CA ALA A 67 6.08 1.55 -3.38
C ALA A 67 7.50 1.85 -2.88
N ARG A 68 8.04 3.06 -3.16
CA ARG A 68 9.37 3.48 -2.69
C ARG A 68 9.45 3.52 -1.17
N THR A 69 8.42 4.05 -0.51
CA THR A 69 8.35 4.06 0.96
C THR A 69 8.38 2.63 1.51
N THR A 70 7.60 1.73 0.91
CA THR A 70 7.55 0.33 1.33
C THR A 70 8.88 -0.40 1.12
N GLN A 71 9.67 -0.07 0.09
CA GLN A 71 11.02 -0.63 -0.13
C GLN A 71 12.00 -0.31 0.99
N THR A 72 11.75 0.73 1.77
CA THR A 72 12.62 1.13 2.89
C THR A 72 12.29 0.43 4.20
N LEU A 73 11.15 -0.25 4.27
CA LEU A 73 10.70 -0.92 5.48
C LEU A 73 11.58 -2.11 5.82
N GLN A 74 12.02 -2.18 7.07
CA GLN A 74 12.75 -3.30 7.62
C GLN A 74 11.87 -4.19 8.51
N ALA A 75 10.73 -3.66 8.93
CA ALA A 75 9.75 -4.37 9.72
C ALA A 75 8.36 -3.78 9.54
N VAL A 76 7.35 -4.60 9.75
CA VAL A 76 5.94 -4.20 9.68
C VAL A 76 5.09 -5.17 10.47
N HIS A 77 4.01 -4.67 11.08
CA HIS A 77 2.92 -5.51 11.55
C HIS A 77 1.89 -5.66 10.44
N LEU A 78 1.52 -6.90 10.13
CA LEU A 78 0.49 -7.19 9.13
C LEU A 78 -0.68 -7.98 9.72
N ASN A 79 -1.88 -7.67 9.24
CA ASN A 79 -3.06 -8.49 9.42
C ASN A 79 -3.56 -8.90 8.04
N LEU A 80 -3.56 -10.20 7.77
CA LEU A 80 -4.13 -10.81 6.58
C LEU A 80 -5.50 -11.41 6.94
N LYS A 81 -6.49 -11.20 6.10
CA LYS A 81 -7.78 -11.88 6.16
C LYS A 81 -8.17 -12.38 4.77
N VAL A 82 -8.60 -13.61 4.72
CA VAL A 82 -9.09 -14.28 3.51
C VAL A 82 -10.55 -14.61 3.70
N ASP A 83 -11.40 -14.13 2.81
CA ASP A 83 -12.83 -14.39 2.82
C ASP A 83 -13.23 -15.15 1.54
N ASN A 84 -13.99 -16.24 1.69
CA ASN A 84 -14.57 -17.04 0.60
C ASN A 84 -13.59 -17.61 -0.44
N LEU A 85 -12.33 -17.85 -0.06
CA LEU A 85 -11.34 -18.54 -0.90
C LEU A 85 -10.99 -19.89 -0.28
N THR A 86 -11.68 -20.93 -0.73
CA THR A 86 -11.54 -22.28 -0.21
C THR A 86 -10.26 -22.98 -0.66
N THR A 87 -9.56 -22.44 -1.64
CA THR A 87 -8.27 -22.96 -2.13
C THR A 87 -7.10 -22.60 -1.23
N LEU A 88 -7.23 -21.52 -0.43
CA LEU A 88 -6.16 -21.10 0.46
C LEU A 88 -6.18 -21.87 1.79
N PRO A 89 -5.01 -22.32 2.28
CA PRO A 89 -4.90 -23.02 3.56
C PRO A 89 -4.92 -22.05 4.77
N VAL A 90 -5.12 -20.77 4.55
CA VAL A 90 -5.12 -19.72 5.57
C VAL A 90 -6.42 -18.93 5.53
N GLU A 91 -7.00 -18.65 6.70
CA GLU A 91 -8.14 -17.74 6.87
C GLU A 91 -7.68 -16.38 7.37
N SER A 92 -6.74 -16.35 8.33
CA SER A 92 -6.20 -15.11 8.85
C SER A 92 -4.78 -15.28 9.37
N VAL A 93 -4.01 -14.18 9.34
CA VAL A 93 -2.69 -14.08 9.97
C VAL A 93 -2.61 -12.70 10.63
N SER A 94 -2.05 -12.65 11.82
CA SER A 94 -1.63 -11.42 12.50
C SER A 94 -0.19 -11.61 12.93
N ALA A 95 0.75 -10.84 12.39
CA ALA A 95 2.17 -11.06 12.60
C ALA A 95 3.01 -9.79 12.53
N ASP A 96 4.05 -9.75 13.35
CA ASP A 96 5.18 -8.86 13.19
C ASP A 96 6.21 -9.54 12.30
N VAL A 97 6.60 -8.88 11.22
CA VAL A 97 7.55 -9.39 10.22
C VAL A 97 8.73 -8.46 10.11
N THR A 98 9.93 -9.01 9.96
CA THR A 98 11.15 -8.25 9.69
C THR A 98 12.03 -8.98 8.67
N ASN A 99 12.77 -8.21 7.87
CA ASN A 99 13.82 -8.72 7.00
C ASN A 99 15.23 -8.61 7.64
N GLN A 100 15.28 -8.36 8.94
CA GLN A 100 16.53 -8.28 9.69
C GLN A 100 16.78 -9.54 10.53
N PRO A 101 18.02 -10.08 10.52
CA PRO A 101 19.15 -9.71 9.66
C PRO A 101 18.87 -10.00 8.18
N GLN A 102 19.52 -9.24 7.30
CA GLN A 102 19.30 -9.40 5.85
C GLN A 102 19.50 -10.85 5.39
N GLY A 103 18.60 -11.34 4.55
CA GLY A 103 18.63 -12.71 4.02
C GLY A 103 18.09 -13.77 4.99
N ALA A 104 17.53 -13.36 6.11
CA ALA A 104 16.83 -14.23 7.06
C ALA A 104 15.55 -13.54 7.54
N GLY A 105 14.47 -13.68 6.78
CA GLY A 105 13.18 -13.20 7.21
C GLY A 105 12.77 -13.79 8.55
N GLN A 106 12.31 -12.95 9.47
CA GLN A 106 11.81 -13.37 10.77
C GLN A 106 10.38 -12.92 10.95
N ALA A 107 9.60 -13.70 11.69
CA ALA A 107 8.23 -13.35 12.03
C ALA A 107 7.82 -13.96 13.36
N ILE A 108 6.88 -13.30 14.02
CA ILE A 108 6.18 -13.82 15.19
C ILE A 108 4.72 -13.41 15.10
N GLY A 109 3.80 -14.35 15.35
CA GLY A 109 2.40 -14.03 15.23
C GLY A 109 1.47 -15.21 15.48
N GLU A 110 0.24 -15.02 15.04
CA GLU A 110 -0.83 -16.01 15.11
C GLU A 110 -1.45 -16.17 13.71
N ALA A 111 -1.87 -17.38 13.41
CA ALA A 111 -2.54 -17.68 12.17
C ALA A 111 -3.71 -18.63 12.40
N LYS A 112 -4.75 -18.49 11.62
CA LYS A 112 -5.83 -19.47 11.50
C LYS A 112 -5.66 -20.19 10.19
N VAL A 113 -5.24 -21.45 10.30
CA VAL A 113 -4.78 -22.28 9.16
C VAL A 113 -5.43 -23.64 9.17
N ARG A 114 -5.43 -24.30 8.01
CA ARG A 114 -5.83 -25.70 7.88
C ARG A 114 -4.75 -26.49 7.14
N THR A 115 -4.65 -27.75 7.48
CA THR A 115 -3.63 -28.66 6.90
C THR A 115 -4.09 -29.35 5.61
N LYS A 116 -5.42 -29.38 5.39
CA LYS A 116 -6.05 -29.95 4.18
C LYS A 116 -7.25 -29.09 3.79
N PRO A 117 -7.63 -29.04 2.51
CA PRO A 117 -8.76 -28.22 2.04
C PRO A 117 -10.07 -28.47 2.80
N GLU A 118 -10.34 -29.72 3.17
CA GLU A 118 -11.57 -30.14 3.84
C GLU A 118 -11.49 -30.11 5.39
N ALA A 119 -10.32 -29.75 5.94
CA ALA A 119 -10.16 -29.71 7.39
C ALA A 119 -10.66 -28.38 7.96
N ASP A 120 -11.10 -28.42 9.22
CA ASP A 120 -11.39 -27.21 9.98
C ASP A 120 -10.14 -26.36 10.17
N PHE A 121 -10.35 -25.05 10.22
CA PHE A 121 -9.29 -24.13 10.55
C PHE A 121 -8.92 -24.22 12.03
N ILE A 122 -7.64 -24.29 12.31
CA ILE A 122 -7.09 -24.30 13.66
C ILE A 122 -6.31 -23.02 13.92
N GLN A 123 -6.38 -22.52 15.16
CA GLN A 123 -5.54 -21.42 15.62
C GLN A 123 -4.14 -21.95 15.94
N ALA A 124 -3.13 -21.29 15.42
CA ALA A 124 -1.72 -21.58 15.69
C ALA A 124 -0.97 -20.29 16.00
N LYS A 125 -0.13 -20.31 17.03
CA LYS A 125 0.94 -19.32 17.17
C LYS A 125 2.15 -19.82 16.40
N PHE A 126 2.85 -18.91 15.77
CA PHE A 126 4.06 -19.28 15.03
C PHE A 126 5.18 -18.28 15.24
N LEU A 127 6.38 -18.74 15.00
CA LEU A 127 7.54 -17.89 14.85
C LEU A 127 8.45 -18.47 13.76
N VAL A 128 9.13 -17.58 13.07
CA VAL A 128 10.17 -17.91 12.10
C VAL A 128 11.44 -17.21 12.52
N VAL A 129 12.48 -17.97 12.76
CA VAL A 129 13.80 -17.49 13.17
C VAL A 129 14.86 -18.45 12.66
N ASP A 130 16.00 -17.92 12.23
CA ASP A 130 17.10 -18.70 11.67
C ASP A 130 16.67 -19.63 10.51
N LYS A 131 15.74 -19.15 9.67
CA LYS A 131 15.11 -19.87 8.55
C LYS A 131 14.30 -21.11 8.93
N GLU A 132 14.02 -21.28 10.22
CA GLU A 132 13.20 -22.36 10.74
C GLU A 132 11.85 -21.85 11.23
N MET A 133 10.81 -22.60 10.92
CA MET A 133 9.46 -22.32 11.41
C MET A 133 9.12 -23.19 12.61
N TYR A 134 8.56 -22.56 13.62
CA TYR A 134 8.03 -23.20 14.82
C TYR A 134 6.57 -22.85 14.97
N ALA A 135 5.78 -23.78 15.46
CA ALA A 135 4.37 -23.54 15.73
C ALA A 135 3.96 -24.13 17.07
N GLN A 136 2.94 -23.49 17.64
CA GLN A 136 2.25 -23.91 18.85
C GLN A 136 0.75 -24.00 18.53
N THR A 137 0.15 -25.15 18.73
CA THR A 137 -1.27 -25.41 18.42
C THR A 137 -2.01 -25.99 19.64
N GLY A 138 -3.30 -25.75 19.71
CA GLY A 138 -4.16 -26.28 20.77
C GLY A 138 -3.76 -25.80 22.17
N SER A 139 -3.76 -26.69 23.13
CA SER A 139 -3.41 -26.42 24.53
C SER A 139 -1.91 -26.55 24.85
N SER A 140 -1.09 -26.84 23.86
CA SER A 140 0.36 -26.91 24.05
C SER A 140 0.93 -25.55 24.46
N SER A 141 1.76 -25.53 25.50
CA SER A 141 2.52 -24.32 25.88
C SER A 141 3.87 -24.21 25.19
N ALA A 142 4.30 -25.25 24.47
CA ALA A 142 5.60 -25.31 23.82
C ALA A 142 5.47 -25.16 22.29
N TYR A 143 6.44 -24.46 21.70
CA TYR A 143 6.62 -24.43 20.27
C TYR A 143 7.28 -25.72 19.79
N ALA A 144 6.73 -26.34 18.76
CA ALA A 144 7.35 -27.44 18.05
C ALA A 144 8.01 -26.96 16.76
N LYS A 145 9.18 -27.43 16.44
CA LYS A 145 9.83 -27.19 15.15
C LYS A 145 9.02 -27.87 14.04
N ILE A 146 8.60 -27.12 13.05
CA ILE A 146 7.80 -27.62 11.92
C ILE A 146 8.70 -27.95 10.72
N GLY A 147 9.73 -27.13 10.49
CA GLY A 147 10.69 -27.32 9.39
C GLY A 147 11.23 -26.02 8.83
N PRO A 148 11.99 -26.10 7.72
CA PRO A 148 12.51 -24.92 7.04
C PRO A 148 11.39 -24.00 6.57
N ALA A 149 11.47 -22.71 6.87
CA ALA A 149 10.46 -21.72 6.52
C ALA A 149 10.24 -21.65 5.00
N GLU A 150 11.29 -21.76 4.19
CA GLU A 150 11.23 -21.73 2.73
C GLU A 150 10.35 -22.84 2.11
N GLN A 151 10.19 -23.97 2.82
CA GLN A 151 9.36 -25.10 2.36
C GLN A 151 7.88 -24.92 2.74
N ILE A 152 7.59 -24.04 3.70
CA ILE A 152 6.26 -23.82 4.23
C ILE A 152 5.79 -22.42 3.78
N TYR A 153 6.38 -21.39 4.32
CA TYR A 153 6.21 -19.99 3.95
C TYR A 153 7.35 -19.17 4.55
N ASP A 154 8.12 -18.49 3.70
CA ASP A 154 9.16 -17.56 4.15
C ASP A 154 8.56 -16.15 4.30
N PRO A 155 8.39 -15.63 5.52
CA PRO A 155 7.85 -14.28 5.74
C PRO A 155 8.79 -13.18 5.22
N GLY A 156 10.06 -13.48 4.96
CA GLY A 156 11.01 -12.54 4.37
C GLY A 156 10.58 -12.02 3.01
N VAL A 157 9.77 -12.80 2.27
CA VAL A 157 9.24 -12.39 0.98
C VAL A 157 8.34 -11.13 1.08
N ILE A 158 7.68 -10.91 2.21
CA ILE A 158 6.76 -9.77 2.39
C ILE A 158 7.49 -8.43 2.24
N LEU A 159 8.72 -8.35 2.76
CA LEU A 159 9.56 -7.15 2.70
C LEU A 159 10.70 -7.28 1.67
N ASP A 160 10.64 -8.29 0.81
CA ASP A 160 11.56 -8.41 -0.33
C ASP A 160 11.31 -7.26 -1.31
N LYS A 161 12.40 -6.67 -1.83
CA LYS A 161 12.32 -5.49 -2.69
C LYS A 161 11.75 -5.79 -4.07
N ASP A 162 11.99 -7.01 -4.57
CA ASP A 162 11.68 -7.39 -5.95
C ASP A 162 10.39 -8.23 -6.05
N LYS A 163 9.99 -8.88 -4.96
CA LYS A 163 8.85 -9.83 -4.95
C LYS A 163 7.81 -9.51 -3.88
N GLY A 164 8.13 -8.59 -2.95
CA GLY A 164 7.27 -8.29 -1.80
C GLY A 164 6.23 -7.21 -2.06
N LEU A 165 5.74 -6.65 -0.96
CA LEU A 165 4.67 -5.63 -0.97
C LEU A 165 5.04 -4.40 -1.81
N ALA A 166 6.30 -3.97 -1.80
CA ALA A 166 6.74 -2.83 -2.58
C ALA A 166 6.58 -3.07 -4.09
N ASN A 167 6.96 -4.26 -4.56
CA ASN A 167 6.76 -4.65 -5.95
C ASN A 167 5.26 -4.78 -6.28
N LEU A 168 4.46 -5.36 -5.39
CA LEU A 168 3.00 -5.44 -5.58
C LEU A 168 2.41 -4.05 -5.79
N ILE A 169 2.74 -3.07 -4.96
CA ILE A 169 2.25 -1.70 -5.09
C ILE A 169 2.70 -1.09 -6.42
N ALA A 170 3.98 -1.24 -6.78
CA ALA A 170 4.55 -0.67 -8.00
C ALA A 170 3.95 -1.25 -9.30
N GLN A 171 3.45 -2.49 -9.25
CA GLN A 171 2.89 -3.21 -10.40
C GLN A 171 1.38 -3.05 -10.56
N VAL A 172 0.74 -2.20 -9.76
CA VAL A 172 -0.69 -1.88 -9.94
C VAL A 172 -0.89 -1.17 -11.27
N GLN A 173 -1.75 -1.74 -12.09
CA GLN A 173 -2.06 -1.25 -13.42
C GLN A 173 -3.30 -0.36 -13.41
N ASN A 174 -3.30 0.67 -14.27
CA ASN A 174 -4.41 1.60 -14.44
C ASN A 174 -4.92 2.21 -13.12
N PRO A 175 -4.03 2.72 -12.26
CA PRO A 175 -4.42 3.25 -10.97
C PRO A 175 -5.32 4.47 -11.11
N LYS A 176 -6.37 4.56 -10.28
CA LYS A 176 -7.31 5.68 -10.21
C LYS A 176 -7.54 6.05 -8.75
N VAL A 177 -7.44 7.32 -8.43
CA VAL A 177 -7.82 7.83 -7.11
C VAL A 177 -9.34 7.96 -7.05
N GLU A 178 -9.96 7.31 -6.07
CA GLU A 178 -11.41 7.36 -5.84
C GLU A 178 -11.79 8.44 -4.81
N GLY A 179 -10.88 8.80 -3.91
CA GLY A 179 -11.15 9.79 -2.86
C GLY A 179 -10.28 9.59 -1.63
N ARG A 180 -10.68 10.25 -0.55
CA ARG A 180 -10.07 10.13 0.77
C ARG A 180 -11.02 9.43 1.72
N GLU A 181 -10.51 8.52 2.52
CA GLU A 181 -11.27 7.89 3.59
C GLU A 181 -10.35 7.50 4.75
N LYS A 182 -10.93 7.29 5.93
CA LYS A 182 -10.18 6.91 7.12
C LYS A 182 -10.21 5.39 7.29
N VAL A 183 -9.04 4.78 7.43
CA VAL A 183 -8.86 3.34 7.69
C VAL A 183 -8.11 3.18 8.99
N ASP A 184 -8.68 2.48 9.95
CA ASP A 184 -8.10 2.23 11.29
C ASP A 184 -7.52 3.49 11.95
N GLY A 185 -8.23 4.63 11.80
CA GLY A 185 -7.81 5.92 12.37
C GLY A 185 -6.81 6.71 11.53
N THR A 186 -6.28 6.15 10.45
CA THR A 186 -5.34 6.80 9.52
C THR A 186 -6.11 7.43 8.36
N ASP A 187 -5.83 8.69 8.06
CA ASP A 187 -6.34 9.33 6.84
C ASP A 187 -5.62 8.74 5.62
N THR A 188 -6.38 8.32 4.63
CA THR A 188 -5.86 7.62 3.47
C THR A 188 -6.43 8.15 2.16
N VAL A 189 -5.66 7.97 1.09
CA VAL A 189 -6.12 8.08 -0.29
C VAL A 189 -6.46 6.67 -0.79
N LYS A 190 -7.68 6.50 -1.27
CA LYS A 190 -8.16 5.25 -1.87
C LYS A 190 -7.82 5.23 -3.35
N VAL A 191 -7.10 4.20 -3.77
CA VAL A 191 -6.69 3.97 -5.16
C VAL A 191 -7.19 2.62 -5.62
N THR A 192 -7.88 2.57 -6.74
CA THR A 192 -8.30 1.33 -7.42
C THR A 192 -7.43 1.06 -8.63
N GLY A 193 -7.33 -0.21 -9.01
CA GLY A 193 -6.58 -0.64 -10.19
C GLY A 193 -6.74 -2.13 -10.43
N THR A 194 -5.82 -2.69 -11.20
CA THR A 194 -5.72 -4.14 -11.42
C THR A 194 -4.31 -4.64 -11.15
N ILE A 195 -4.18 -5.91 -10.82
CA ILE A 195 -2.92 -6.57 -10.51
C ILE A 195 -2.87 -7.96 -11.12
N ASP A 196 -1.73 -8.36 -11.67
CA ASP A 196 -1.53 -9.70 -12.20
C ASP A 196 -1.27 -10.71 -11.07
N SER A 197 -1.77 -11.93 -11.21
CA SER A 197 -1.58 -13.00 -10.22
C SER A 197 -0.10 -13.31 -9.98
N THR A 198 0.74 -13.23 -10.99
CA THR A 198 2.19 -13.51 -10.89
C THR A 198 2.91 -12.56 -9.93
N VAL A 199 2.34 -11.37 -9.69
CA VAL A 199 2.85 -10.39 -8.73
C VAL A 199 2.41 -10.71 -7.31
N ILE A 200 1.22 -11.31 -7.15
CA ILE A 200 0.63 -11.66 -5.84
C ILE A 200 1.18 -13.00 -5.34
N ASP A 201 1.34 -13.95 -6.24
CA ASP A 201 1.65 -15.36 -5.91
C ASP A 201 2.92 -15.54 -5.04
N PRO A 202 3.97 -14.72 -5.14
CA PRO A 202 5.12 -14.83 -4.23
C PRO A 202 4.77 -14.51 -2.77
N ILE A 203 3.76 -13.64 -2.54
CA ILE A 203 3.44 -13.10 -1.20
C ILE A 203 2.37 -13.95 -0.51
N VAL A 204 1.51 -14.59 -1.28
CA VAL A 204 0.39 -15.39 -0.76
C VAL A 204 0.76 -16.87 -0.80
N PRO A 205 0.41 -17.67 0.22
CA PRO A 205 0.56 -19.13 0.15
C PRO A 205 -0.07 -19.68 -1.14
N LYS A 206 0.61 -20.64 -1.80
CA LYS A 206 0.17 -21.19 -3.07
C LYS A 206 -1.27 -21.67 -3.00
N SER A 207 -2.13 -21.09 -3.83
CA SER A 207 -3.55 -21.41 -3.89
C SER A 207 -3.91 -22.45 -4.96
N GLY A 208 -3.03 -22.64 -5.94
CA GLY A 208 -3.34 -23.45 -7.13
C GLY A 208 -4.36 -22.80 -8.07
N ASP A 209 -4.72 -21.54 -7.84
CA ASP A 209 -5.70 -20.82 -8.67
C ASP A 209 -5.10 -20.51 -10.05
N PRO A 210 -5.95 -20.43 -11.10
CA PRO A 210 -5.48 -20.07 -12.43
C PRO A 210 -4.91 -18.65 -12.45
N ALA A 211 -3.90 -18.45 -13.30
CA ALA A 211 -3.34 -17.14 -13.56
C ALA A 211 -4.40 -16.18 -14.10
N GLY A 212 -4.30 -14.91 -13.71
CA GLY A 212 -5.27 -13.90 -14.13
C GLY A 212 -4.94 -12.51 -13.61
N THR A 213 -5.74 -11.55 -14.04
CA THR A 213 -5.67 -10.17 -13.57
C THR A 213 -6.85 -9.90 -12.64
N PHE A 214 -6.58 -9.36 -11.46
CA PHE A 214 -7.57 -9.15 -10.42
C PHE A 214 -7.75 -7.68 -10.09
N PRO A 215 -8.96 -7.23 -9.78
CA PRO A 215 -9.18 -5.91 -9.20
C PRO A 215 -8.47 -5.79 -7.86
N ILE A 216 -7.78 -4.66 -7.67
CA ILE A 216 -7.11 -4.32 -6.42
C ILE A 216 -7.55 -2.93 -5.96
N THR A 217 -7.68 -2.76 -4.66
CA THR A 217 -7.87 -1.46 -4.02
C THR A 217 -6.78 -1.26 -2.97
N LEU A 218 -6.12 -0.12 -3.01
CA LEU A 218 -5.09 0.29 -2.05
C LEU A 218 -5.61 1.48 -1.24
N TRP A 219 -5.32 1.51 0.04
CA TRP A 219 -5.46 2.66 0.91
C TRP A 219 -4.07 3.08 1.37
N ILE A 220 -3.63 4.21 0.87
CA ILE A 220 -2.29 4.75 1.09
C ILE A 220 -2.41 5.94 2.03
N ALA A 221 -1.58 6.01 3.07
CA ALA A 221 -1.60 7.11 4.02
C ALA A 221 -1.51 8.47 3.30
N ASP A 222 -2.47 9.35 3.60
CA ASP A 222 -2.53 10.70 3.04
C ASP A 222 -1.59 11.60 3.82
N VAL A 223 -0.35 11.66 3.37
CA VAL A 223 0.67 12.52 3.95
C VAL A 223 0.73 13.83 3.18
N ALA A 224 0.61 14.96 3.88
CA ALA A 224 0.76 16.26 3.25
C ALA A 224 2.14 16.35 2.56
N PRO A 225 2.21 16.87 1.33
CA PRO A 225 3.50 17.15 0.70
C PRO A 225 4.30 18.10 1.62
N PRO A 226 5.63 17.91 1.70
CA PRO A 226 6.46 18.78 2.52
C PRO A 226 6.22 20.24 2.13
N SER A 227 6.06 21.11 3.13
CA SER A 227 5.80 22.54 2.98
C SER A 227 7.01 23.23 2.36
N GLY A 228 7.11 23.23 1.05
CA GLY A 228 8.24 23.81 0.33
C GLY A 228 8.19 23.50 -1.15
N GLY A 229 7.26 24.13 -1.86
CA GLY A 229 7.25 24.29 -3.32
C GLY A 229 7.38 23.01 -4.15
N ALA A 230 6.37 22.80 -4.94
CA ALA A 230 6.32 22.02 -6.18
C ALA A 230 7.24 20.79 -6.31
N SER A 231 6.62 19.62 -6.42
CA SER A 231 7.08 18.47 -7.22
C SER A 231 8.23 17.60 -6.75
N ALA A 232 8.72 17.71 -5.55
CA ALA A 232 9.62 16.70 -5.02
C ALA A 232 9.03 16.11 -3.75
N LEU A 233 8.28 15.03 -3.91
CA LEU A 233 8.12 14.11 -2.79
C LEU A 233 9.53 13.72 -2.34
N PRO A 234 9.82 13.66 -1.03
CA PRO A 234 11.16 13.41 -0.57
C PRO A 234 11.66 12.08 -1.16
N SER A 235 12.59 12.16 -2.07
CA SER A 235 13.29 11.02 -2.68
C SER A 235 14.23 10.33 -1.70
N THR A 236 14.35 10.85 -0.51
CA THR A 236 15.05 10.24 0.60
C THR A 236 14.00 9.63 1.51
N ALA A 237 14.14 8.34 1.75
CA ALA A 237 13.37 7.58 2.70
C ALA A 237 12.92 8.47 3.87
N ALA A 238 11.67 8.89 3.83
CA ALA A 238 11.04 9.39 5.03
C ALA A 238 11.27 8.34 6.11
N SER A 239 11.57 8.75 7.32
CA SER A 239 11.68 7.83 8.44
C SER A 239 10.54 6.83 8.36
N PRO A 240 10.81 5.52 8.48
CA PRO A 240 9.78 4.50 8.40
C PRO A 240 8.58 4.93 9.26
N GLY A 241 7.39 4.97 8.67
CA GLY A 241 6.18 5.43 9.35
C GLY A 241 5.69 6.84 9.02
N ASN A 242 6.50 7.70 8.37
CA ASN A 242 6.12 9.08 8.04
C ASN A 242 5.85 9.32 6.54
N GLY A 243 6.02 8.31 5.70
CA GLY A 243 5.75 8.40 4.27
C GLY A 243 4.33 7.98 3.90
N PRO A 244 3.98 7.97 2.61
CA PRO A 244 2.72 7.44 2.09
C PRO A 244 2.71 5.90 2.19
N ASN A 245 2.71 5.40 3.43
CA ASN A 245 2.71 3.97 3.69
C ASN A 245 1.41 3.34 3.18
N LEU A 246 1.52 2.11 2.67
CA LEU A 246 0.33 1.29 2.45
C LEU A 246 -0.31 0.96 3.81
N VAL A 247 -1.56 1.34 3.99
CA VAL A 247 -2.35 1.04 5.20
C VAL A 247 -3.15 -0.24 4.99
N GLN A 248 -3.79 -0.37 3.82
CA GLN A 248 -4.60 -1.53 3.48
C GLN A 248 -4.53 -1.83 1.99
N ALA A 249 -4.58 -3.11 1.65
CA ALA A 249 -4.83 -3.60 0.29
C ALA A 249 -5.94 -4.64 0.30
N VAL A 250 -6.79 -4.61 -0.72
CA VAL A 250 -7.82 -5.65 -0.96
C VAL A 250 -7.73 -6.11 -2.40
N VAL A 251 -7.51 -7.39 -2.58
CA VAL A 251 -7.56 -8.06 -3.89
C VAL A 251 -8.86 -8.85 -3.98
N LYS A 252 -9.64 -8.64 -5.04
CA LYS A 252 -10.85 -9.41 -5.30
C LYS A 252 -10.50 -10.60 -6.18
N ARG A 253 -10.78 -11.79 -5.69
CA ARG A 253 -10.65 -13.07 -6.43
C ARG A 253 -11.98 -13.81 -6.31
N ASP A 254 -12.84 -13.71 -7.31
CA ASP A 254 -14.15 -14.35 -7.26
C ASP A 254 -14.05 -15.84 -6.89
N PRO A 255 -14.88 -16.29 -5.91
CA PRO A 255 -15.95 -15.56 -5.21
C PRO A 255 -15.50 -14.82 -3.93
N GLY A 256 -14.20 -14.69 -3.66
CA GLY A 256 -13.70 -14.16 -2.40
C GLY A 256 -12.77 -12.96 -2.49
N THR A 257 -12.14 -12.66 -1.36
CA THR A 257 -11.22 -11.53 -1.23
C THR A 257 -10.02 -11.88 -0.35
N ILE A 258 -8.89 -11.21 -0.63
CA ILE A 258 -7.72 -11.19 0.24
C ILE A 258 -7.54 -9.75 0.71
N LYS A 259 -7.61 -9.53 2.01
CA LYS A 259 -7.41 -8.23 2.64
C LYS A 259 -6.13 -8.26 3.48
N VAL A 260 -5.26 -7.28 3.27
CA VAL A 260 -4.06 -7.06 4.09
C VAL A 260 -4.15 -5.66 4.69
N THR A 261 -3.94 -5.55 5.98
CA THR A 261 -3.80 -4.27 6.69
C THR A 261 -2.42 -4.20 7.32
N LEU A 262 -1.75 -3.07 7.17
CA LEU A 262 -0.38 -2.85 7.65
C LEU A 262 -0.36 -1.76 8.72
N SER A 263 0.48 -1.95 9.71
CA SER A 263 0.71 -0.98 10.78
C SER A 263 2.11 -1.11 11.35
N ALA A 264 2.47 -0.30 12.34
CA ALA A 264 3.76 -0.35 13.02
C ALA A 264 4.97 -0.34 12.06
N TRP A 265 4.85 0.39 10.95
CA TRP A 265 5.88 0.51 9.91
C TRP A 265 7.24 0.88 10.49
N GLY A 266 8.27 0.07 10.19
CA GLY A 266 9.65 0.27 10.61
C GLY A 266 9.91 0.09 12.10
N LYS A 267 8.93 -0.30 12.92
CA LYS A 267 9.16 -0.62 14.33
C LYS A 267 10.00 -1.88 14.44
N PRO A 268 11.12 -1.85 15.18
CA PRO A 268 11.98 -3.01 15.32
C PRO A 268 11.23 -4.22 15.86
N VAL A 269 11.41 -5.35 15.22
CA VAL A 269 10.87 -6.66 15.63
C VAL A 269 12.03 -7.52 16.09
N LYS A 270 11.87 -8.17 17.23
CA LYS A 270 12.84 -9.12 17.76
C LYS A 270 12.17 -10.48 17.94
N VAL A 271 12.64 -11.46 17.21
CA VAL A 271 12.21 -12.85 17.34
C VAL A 271 13.30 -13.65 18.03
N THR A 272 12.93 -14.48 18.99
CA THR A 272 13.87 -15.34 19.72
C THR A 272 13.44 -16.79 19.53
N ALA A 273 14.40 -17.66 19.21
CA ALA A 273 14.12 -19.09 19.10
C ALA A 273 13.58 -19.64 20.43
N PRO A 274 12.65 -20.60 20.39
CA PRO A 274 12.16 -21.22 21.62
C PRO A 274 13.31 -21.98 22.32
N PRO A 275 13.23 -22.14 23.63
CA PRO A 275 14.18 -22.98 24.36
C PRO A 275 14.14 -24.41 23.82
N LYS A 276 15.33 -25.04 23.76
CA LYS A 276 15.48 -26.43 23.33
C LYS A 276 14.91 -27.39 24.35
#